data_8f3abc3d437af1397a266db13991b647
#
_entry.id   8f3abc3d437af1397a266db13991b647
#
_cell.length_a   1.000
_cell.length_b   1.000
_cell.length_c   1.000
_cell.angle_alpha   90.00
_cell.angle_beta   90.00
_cell.angle_gamma   90.00
#
_symmetry.space_group_name_H-M   'P 1'
#
loop_
_entity.id
_entity.type
_entity.pdbx_description
1 polymer ?
#
loop_
_entity_poly.entity_id
_entity_poly.type
_entity_poly.pdbx_seq_one_letter_code
_entity_poly.pdbx_strand_id
1 'polypeptide(L)'
;SLVKRLSKEEIDVIKRAGYWITNYRMLDFYIPKDNQKYIQCWHGTPLKRLGFDLKNSANAMNSAKEIYEKYARDTERFTYFISPGKWASSKFRTAWNMKYYGKEDSIIEEGYPRNDMLLNATEQDVEEIKTKLNLTNIGSKKIILYAPTWRDNQYTKSMGYTYEANVNFDLLEEALSEDFIILFRAHYLVANQFNFEKYKGFVYDVSEHSDINELYLISDMLITDYSS
;
A
#
# COMPACT_ATOMS: atom_id res chain seq x y z
N SER A 1 12.05 5.02 -18.78
CA SER A 1 12.18 3.66 -19.36
C SER A 1 11.93 2.63 -18.29
N LEU A 2 11.21 1.56 -18.62
CA LEU A 2 11.03 0.40 -17.74
C LEU A 2 12.14 -0.60 -18.04
N VAL A 3 12.68 -1.22 -16.97
CA VAL A 3 13.67 -2.29 -17.06
C VAL A 3 13.16 -3.54 -16.33
N LYS A 4 13.50 -4.71 -16.82
CA LYS A 4 13.09 -5.97 -16.19
C LYS A 4 13.86 -6.17 -14.89
N ARG A 5 13.14 -6.48 -13.81
CA ARG A 5 13.75 -6.78 -12.51
C ARG A 5 14.75 -7.94 -12.60
N LEU A 6 15.88 -7.82 -11.91
CA LEU A 6 17.01 -8.75 -11.88
C LEU A 6 17.69 -8.96 -13.25
N SER A 7 17.46 -8.07 -14.20
CA SER A 7 18.18 -8.07 -15.47
C SER A 7 19.54 -7.37 -15.33
N LYS A 8 20.43 -7.64 -16.29
CA LYS A 8 21.70 -6.90 -16.40
C LYS A 8 21.47 -5.42 -16.56
N GLU A 9 20.42 -5.04 -17.30
CA GLU A 9 20.05 -3.65 -17.54
C GLU A 9 19.63 -2.94 -16.23
N GLU A 10 18.82 -3.57 -15.37
CA GLU A 10 18.49 -3.03 -14.03
C GLU A 10 19.74 -2.78 -13.20
N ILE A 11 20.65 -3.77 -13.15
CA ILE A 11 21.90 -3.65 -12.40
C ILE A 11 22.75 -2.49 -12.92
N ASP A 12 22.85 -2.31 -14.22
CA ASP A 12 23.61 -1.22 -14.85
C ASP A 12 22.95 0.16 -14.61
N VAL A 13 21.61 0.23 -14.60
CA VAL A 13 20.88 1.45 -14.26
C VAL A 13 21.11 1.83 -12.80
N ILE A 14 20.95 0.89 -11.87
CA ILE A 14 21.14 1.12 -10.42
C ILE A 14 22.59 1.56 -10.13
N LYS A 15 23.58 0.95 -10.78
CA LYS A 15 24.99 1.32 -10.60
C LYS A 15 25.31 2.74 -11.03
N ARG A 16 24.56 3.30 -12.00
CA ARG A 16 24.79 4.66 -12.54
C ARG A 16 23.89 5.71 -11.93
N ALA A 17 22.74 5.32 -11.36
CA ALA A 17 21.78 6.24 -10.78
C ALA A 17 22.38 6.95 -9.55
N GLY A 18 22.33 8.28 -9.51
CA GLY A 18 22.75 9.08 -8.36
C GLY A 18 21.77 8.98 -7.18
N TYR A 19 20.50 8.72 -7.48
CA TYR A 19 19.43 8.60 -6.50
C TYR A 19 18.68 7.28 -6.68
N TRP A 20 18.51 6.55 -5.58
CA TRP A 20 17.65 5.37 -5.50
C TRP A 20 16.43 5.72 -4.66
N ILE A 21 15.26 5.75 -5.25
CA ILE A 21 14.01 6.05 -4.55
C ILE A 21 13.18 4.77 -4.57
N THR A 22 12.92 4.19 -3.41
CA THR A 22 12.25 2.90 -3.31
C THR A 22 11.20 2.89 -2.19
N ASN A 23 10.17 2.08 -2.37
CA ASN A 23 9.14 1.82 -1.37
C ASN A 23 9.26 0.42 -0.73
N TYR A 24 10.35 -0.28 -0.98
CA TYR A 24 10.68 -1.59 -0.39
C TYR A 24 12.17 -1.65 -0.06
N ARG A 25 12.59 -2.63 0.72
CA ARG A 25 14.02 -2.84 1.00
C ARG A 25 14.72 -3.36 -0.24
N MET A 26 15.83 -2.72 -0.59
CA MET A 26 16.67 -3.14 -1.70
C MET A 26 17.29 -4.50 -1.43
N LEU A 27 17.53 -5.28 -2.49
CA LEU A 27 18.22 -6.56 -2.40
C LEU A 27 19.61 -6.40 -1.79
N ASP A 28 20.08 -7.42 -1.09
CA ASP A 28 21.29 -7.35 -0.27
C ASP A 28 22.56 -7.00 -1.05
N PHE A 29 22.62 -7.36 -2.32
CA PHE A 29 23.77 -7.07 -3.19
C PHE A 29 23.80 -5.65 -3.77
N TYR A 30 22.71 -4.87 -3.61
CA TYR A 30 22.70 -3.46 -3.97
C TYR A 30 23.26 -2.62 -2.82
N ILE A 31 24.51 -2.19 -2.96
CA ILE A 31 25.22 -1.34 -1.99
C ILE A 31 25.44 0.02 -2.65
N PRO A 32 24.86 1.13 -2.12
CA PRO A 32 25.06 2.46 -2.66
C PRO A 32 26.52 2.89 -2.49
N LYS A 33 27.05 3.59 -3.47
CA LYS A 33 28.36 4.25 -3.42
C LYS A 33 28.24 5.57 -2.65
N ASP A 34 29.35 6.17 -2.26
CA ASP A 34 29.39 7.44 -1.52
C ASP A 34 28.66 8.58 -2.23
N ASN A 35 28.72 8.61 -3.58
CA ASN A 35 28.06 9.60 -4.39
C ASN A 35 26.60 9.24 -4.76
N GLN A 36 26.06 8.14 -4.25
CA GLN A 36 24.68 7.74 -4.46
C GLN A 36 23.86 8.00 -3.19
N LYS A 37 22.60 8.40 -3.36
CA LYS A 37 21.65 8.64 -2.28
C LYS A 37 20.54 7.60 -2.36
N TYR A 38 20.40 6.78 -1.31
CA TYR A 38 19.31 5.84 -1.19
C TYR A 38 18.22 6.45 -0.30
N ILE A 39 17.04 6.66 -0.88
CA ILE A 39 15.85 7.24 -0.24
C ILE A 39 14.83 6.11 -0.05
N GLN A 40 14.57 5.75 1.20
CA GLN A 40 13.57 4.76 1.57
C GLN A 40 12.25 5.46 1.85
N CYS A 41 11.22 5.19 1.03
CA CYS A 41 9.88 5.76 1.20
C CYS A 41 8.94 4.85 2.00
N TRP A 42 9.33 3.57 2.18
CA TRP A 42 8.46 2.54 2.68
C TRP A 42 7.12 2.46 1.90
N HIS A 43 6.16 1.68 2.35
CA HIS A 43 4.93 1.46 1.60
C HIS A 43 3.66 1.60 2.44
N GLY A 44 3.77 2.14 3.67
CA GLY A 44 2.62 2.39 4.53
C GLY A 44 3.01 2.90 5.90
N THR A 45 2.05 3.51 6.57
CA THR A 45 2.18 3.90 7.98
C THR A 45 2.14 2.65 8.85
N PRO A 46 3.11 2.46 9.78
CA PRO A 46 3.21 1.23 10.57
C PRO A 46 2.07 1.12 11.58
N LEU A 47 1.00 0.42 11.25
CA LEU A 47 -0.06 0.05 12.18
C LEU A 47 0.28 -1.22 12.96
N LYS A 48 1.07 -2.11 12.37
CA LYS A 48 1.59 -3.33 12.99
C LYS A 48 3.05 -3.12 13.39
N ARG A 49 3.54 -3.89 14.35
CA ARG A 49 4.96 -3.89 14.70
C ARG A 49 5.80 -4.39 13.52
N LEU A 50 6.93 -3.75 13.28
CA LEU A 50 7.84 -4.06 12.19
C LEU A 50 9.27 -4.26 12.70
N GLY A 51 10.09 -4.98 11.97
CA GLY A 51 11.52 -5.08 12.18
C GLY A 51 11.92 -5.39 13.62
N PHE A 52 12.71 -4.52 14.23
CA PHE A 52 13.20 -4.69 15.60
C PHE A 52 12.12 -4.54 16.68
N ASP A 53 10.93 -4.01 16.37
CA ASP A 53 9.82 -3.91 17.32
C ASP A 53 8.98 -5.19 17.43
N LEU A 54 9.27 -6.21 16.62
CA LEU A 54 8.57 -7.47 16.66
C LEU A 54 8.87 -8.21 17.97
N LYS A 55 7.82 -8.65 18.67
CA LYS A 55 7.91 -9.53 19.84
C LYS A 55 7.67 -10.96 19.40
N ASN A 56 8.60 -11.88 19.70
CA ASN A 56 8.47 -13.32 19.37
C ASN A 56 8.31 -13.59 17.87
N SER A 57 9.22 -13.14 17.09
CA SER A 57 9.03 -12.84 15.69
C SER A 57 9.65 -13.87 14.75
N ALA A 58 8.99 -15.02 14.67
CA ALA A 58 8.99 -15.76 13.42
C ALA A 58 7.64 -15.56 12.75
N ASN A 59 7.60 -15.17 11.50
CA ASN A 59 6.42 -15.36 10.66
C ASN A 59 6.57 -16.69 9.90
N ALA A 60 5.54 -17.11 9.19
CA ALA A 60 5.56 -18.37 8.43
C ALA A 60 6.72 -18.48 7.41
N MET A 61 7.39 -17.38 7.08
CA MET A 61 8.42 -17.32 6.03
C MET A 61 9.81 -16.92 6.53
N ASN A 62 9.96 -16.28 7.70
CA ASN A 62 11.25 -15.77 8.17
C ASN A 62 11.40 -15.93 9.68
N SER A 63 12.61 -16.32 10.13
CA SER A 63 12.96 -16.26 11.54
C SER A 63 13.13 -14.82 12.03
N ALA A 64 13.07 -14.61 13.35
CA ALA A 64 13.34 -13.30 13.95
C ALA A 64 14.70 -12.74 13.53
N LYS A 65 15.72 -13.60 13.53
CA LYS A 65 17.09 -13.23 13.13
C LYS A 65 17.15 -12.71 11.69
N GLU A 66 16.51 -13.42 10.73
CA GLU A 66 16.48 -12.99 9.33
C GLU A 66 15.75 -11.65 9.14
N ILE A 67 14.67 -11.42 9.92
CA ILE A 67 13.97 -10.14 9.88
C ILE A 67 14.88 -9.01 10.38
N TYR A 68 15.53 -9.19 11.53
CA TYR A 68 16.44 -8.20 12.09
C TYR A 68 17.61 -7.91 11.15
N GLU A 69 18.22 -8.92 10.57
CA GLU A 69 19.31 -8.75 9.61
C GLU A 69 18.88 -7.98 8.36
N LYS A 70 17.66 -8.23 7.84
CA LYS A 70 17.13 -7.50 6.69
C LYS A 70 16.90 -6.02 7.01
N TYR A 71 16.38 -5.71 8.21
CA TYR A 71 16.16 -4.32 8.63
C TYR A 71 17.48 -3.62 8.93
N ALA A 72 18.43 -4.30 9.59
CA ALA A 72 19.77 -3.78 9.85
C ALA A 72 20.48 -3.37 8.56
N ARG A 73 20.55 -4.28 7.58
CA ARG A 73 21.17 -4.00 6.28
C ARG A 73 20.49 -2.86 5.52
N ASP A 74 19.18 -2.69 5.64
CA ASP A 74 18.47 -1.57 5.04
C ASP A 74 18.86 -0.25 5.73
N THR A 75 18.89 -0.25 7.08
CA THR A 75 19.25 0.92 7.90
C THR A 75 20.68 1.40 7.62
N GLU A 76 21.62 0.51 7.49
CA GLU A 76 23.01 0.86 7.17
C GLU A 76 23.14 1.59 5.83
N ARG A 77 22.29 1.27 4.87
CA ARG A 77 22.41 1.70 3.47
C ARG A 77 21.66 2.96 3.11
N PHE A 78 20.46 3.19 3.66
CA PHE A 78 19.68 4.38 3.25
C PHE A 78 20.36 5.67 3.73
N THR A 79 20.24 6.72 2.90
CA THR A 79 20.65 8.09 3.24
C THR A 79 19.51 8.83 3.91
N TYR A 80 18.29 8.66 3.37
CA TYR A 80 17.08 9.31 3.87
C TYR A 80 15.95 8.30 3.99
N PHE A 81 15.05 8.57 4.93
CA PHE A 81 13.83 7.80 5.16
C PHE A 81 12.63 8.75 5.22
N ILE A 82 11.68 8.59 4.30
CA ILE A 82 10.51 9.47 4.22
C ILE A 82 9.47 9.03 5.26
N SER A 83 8.94 10.00 6.00
CA SER A 83 7.90 9.78 7.00
C SER A 83 6.74 10.76 6.84
N PRO A 84 5.49 10.33 7.09
CA PRO A 84 4.33 11.21 7.00
C PRO A 84 4.16 12.12 8.22
N GLY A 85 4.97 11.97 9.27
CA GLY A 85 4.91 12.81 10.46
C GLY A 85 5.44 12.14 11.73
N LYS A 86 5.44 12.88 12.83
CA LYS A 86 6.12 12.54 14.09
C LYS A 86 5.80 11.16 14.66
N TRP A 87 4.53 10.76 14.61
CA TRP A 87 4.12 9.46 15.13
C TRP A 87 4.76 8.31 14.33
N ALA A 88 4.63 8.34 12.99
CA ALA A 88 5.23 7.35 12.12
C ALA A 88 6.76 7.34 12.24
N SER A 89 7.40 8.52 12.29
CA SER A 89 8.84 8.66 12.54
C SER A 89 9.28 7.97 13.81
N SER A 90 8.52 8.09 14.90
CA SER A 90 8.83 7.40 16.15
C SER A 90 8.84 5.88 15.99
N LYS A 91 7.93 5.33 15.16
CA LYS A 91 7.85 3.89 14.87
C LYS A 91 8.94 3.44 13.90
N PHE A 92 9.25 4.24 12.89
CA PHE A 92 10.34 3.94 11.97
C PHE A 92 11.69 3.92 12.69
N ARG A 93 11.94 4.88 13.61
CA ARG A 93 13.20 4.92 14.39
C ARG A 93 13.44 3.63 15.17
N THR A 94 12.42 3.09 15.83
CA THR A 94 12.54 1.85 16.60
C THR A 94 12.55 0.61 15.71
N ALA A 95 11.66 0.53 14.71
CA ALA A 95 11.56 -0.61 13.81
C ALA A 95 12.83 -0.86 12.99
N TRP A 96 13.55 0.20 12.58
CA TRP A 96 14.84 0.13 11.89
C TRP A 96 16.04 0.24 12.83
N ASN A 97 15.81 0.33 14.14
CA ASN A 97 16.85 0.51 15.16
C ASN A 97 17.83 1.66 14.81
N MET A 98 17.28 2.77 14.30
CA MET A 98 18.06 3.86 13.70
C MET A 98 19.07 4.47 14.69
N LYS A 99 18.74 4.51 15.99
CA LYS A 99 19.65 4.99 17.02
C LYS A 99 20.95 4.20 17.06
N TYR A 100 20.85 2.87 17.01
CA TYR A 100 22.03 2.00 17.03
C TYR A 100 22.93 2.22 15.82
N TYR A 101 22.34 2.51 14.65
CA TYR A 101 23.06 2.73 13.39
C TYR A 101 23.41 4.20 13.13
N GLY A 102 23.14 5.13 14.07
CA GLY A 102 23.40 6.55 13.89
C GLY A 102 22.60 7.20 12.75
N LYS A 103 21.36 6.74 12.52
CA LYS A 103 20.48 7.16 11.41
C LYS A 103 19.25 7.95 11.87
N GLU A 104 19.21 8.43 13.11
CA GLU A 104 18.04 9.15 13.64
C GLU A 104 17.72 10.42 12.86
N ASP A 105 18.74 11.11 12.35
CA ASP A 105 18.60 12.33 11.56
C ASP A 105 18.33 12.08 10.06
N SER A 106 18.25 10.82 9.66
CA SER A 106 17.93 10.46 8.25
C SER A 106 16.46 10.61 7.91
N ILE A 107 15.56 10.79 8.89
CA ILE A 107 14.13 10.92 8.66
C ILE A 107 13.79 12.32 8.12
N ILE A 108 13.02 12.32 7.03
CA ILE A 108 12.41 13.52 6.45
C ILE A 108 10.90 13.43 6.67
N GLU A 109 10.34 14.36 7.46
CA GLU A 109 8.91 14.40 7.84
C GLU A 109 8.12 15.34 6.92
N GLU A 110 8.04 15.01 5.63
CA GLU A 110 7.39 15.85 4.59
C GLU A 110 6.14 15.18 3.97
N GLY A 111 5.63 14.12 4.57
CA GLY A 111 4.53 13.36 4.01
C GLY A 111 5.00 12.22 3.10
N TYR A 112 4.03 11.52 2.52
CA TYR A 112 4.31 10.52 1.49
C TYR A 112 4.14 11.14 0.10
N PRO A 113 5.16 11.16 -0.76
CA PRO A 113 5.05 11.72 -2.13
C PRO A 113 3.90 11.14 -2.94
N ARG A 114 3.54 9.87 -2.70
CA ARG A 114 2.39 9.22 -3.35
C ARG A 114 1.05 9.91 -3.06
N ASN A 115 0.95 10.68 -1.96
CA ASN A 115 -0.27 11.38 -1.57
C ASN A 115 -0.40 12.77 -2.20
N ASP A 116 0.64 13.28 -2.87
CA ASP A 116 0.62 14.61 -3.47
C ASP A 116 -0.48 14.74 -4.53
N MET A 117 -0.78 13.64 -5.25
CA MET A 117 -1.89 13.56 -6.19
C MET A 117 -3.23 13.90 -5.52
N LEU A 118 -3.46 13.44 -4.29
CA LEU A 118 -4.72 13.66 -3.57
C LEU A 118 -4.97 15.14 -3.25
N LEU A 119 -3.90 15.93 -3.12
CA LEU A 119 -3.97 17.37 -2.83
C LEU A 119 -3.98 18.24 -4.09
N ASN A 120 -3.38 17.75 -5.18
CA ASN A 120 -3.18 18.52 -6.40
C ASN A 120 -4.18 18.16 -7.51
N ALA A 121 -5.02 17.15 -7.32
CA ALA A 121 -6.01 16.74 -8.30
C ALA A 121 -7.05 17.84 -8.55
N THR A 122 -7.45 17.97 -9.80
CA THR A 122 -8.47 18.90 -10.26
C THR A 122 -9.84 18.22 -10.37
N GLU A 123 -10.91 19.01 -10.51
CA GLU A 123 -12.24 18.46 -10.82
C GLU A 123 -12.24 17.65 -12.12
N GLN A 124 -11.44 18.07 -13.11
CA GLN A 124 -11.30 17.34 -14.36
C GLN A 124 -10.69 15.94 -14.14
N ASP A 125 -9.66 15.81 -13.31
CA ASP A 125 -9.07 14.51 -12.97
C ASP A 125 -10.10 13.58 -12.34
N VAL A 126 -10.95 14.10 -11.45
CA VAL A 126 -12.04 13.34 -10.81
C VAL A 126 -13.05 12.84 -11.85
N GLU A 127 -13.48 13.69 -12.80
CA GLU A 127 -14.43 13.30 -13.85
C GLU A 127 -13.81 12.30 -14.85
N GLU A 128 -12.54 12.43 -15.17
CA GLU A 128 -11.81 11.46 -16.00
C GLU A 128 -11.76 10.07 -15.33
N ILE A 129 -11.49 10.03 -14.02
CA ILE A 129 -11.48 8.78 -13.24
C ILE A 129 -12.89 8.15 -13.22
N LYS A 130 -13.93 8.92 -12.94
CA LYS A 130 -15.32 8.42 -12.97
C LYS A 130 -15.69 7.86 -14.33
N THR A 131 -15.28 8.54 -15.41
CA THR A 131 -15.51 8.08 -16.78
C THR A 131 -14.81 6.75 -17.05
N LYS A 132 -13.53 6.62 -16.67
CA LYS A 132 -12.72 5.41 -16.81
C LYS A 132 -13.36 4.22 -16.07
N LEU A 133 -14.03 4.46 -14.95
CA LEU A 133 -14.71 3.45 -14.13
C LEU A 133 -16.19 3.25 -14.50
N ASN A 134 -16.69 3.91 -15.55
CA ASN A 134 -18.08 3.88 -15.97
C ASN A 134 -19.08 4.36 -14.88
N LEU A 135 -18.68 5.34 -14.08
CA LEU A 135 -19.47 5.91 -12.97
C LEU A 135 -20.19 7.21 -13.32
N THR A 136 -20.26 7.59 -14.59
CA THR A 136 -20.89 8.85 -15.05
C THR A 136 -22.41 8.89 -14.82
N ASN A 137 -23.06 7.75 -14.65
CA ASN A 137 -24.51 7.63 -14.53
C ASN A 137 -25.01 7.39 -13.11
N ILE A 138 -24.19 7.67 -12.08
CA ILE A 138 -24.57 7.48 -10.68
C ILE A 138 -25.45 8.61 -10.11
N GLY A 139 -25.69 9.68 -10.89
CA GLY A 139 -26.45 10.85 -10.45
C GLY A 139 -25.77 11.59 -9.31
N SER A 140 -26.54 11.94 -8.27
CA SER A 140 -26.05 12.61 -7.06
C SER A 140 -25.59 11.66 -5.95
N LYS A 141 -25.54 10.34 -6.23
CA LYS A 141 -25.16 9.36 -5.22
C LYS A 141 -23.70 9.55 -4.80
N LYS A 142 -23.46 9.34 -3.52
CA LYS A 142 -22.13 9.35 -2.92
C LYS A 142 -21.45 8.01 -3.12
N ILE A 143 -20.14 8.02 -3.09
CA ILE A 143 -19.30 6.86 -3.35
C ILE A 143 -18.66 6.38 -2.05
N ILE A 144 -18.94 5.12 -1.66
CA ILE A 144 -18.29 4.43 -0.56
C ILE A 144 -17.20 3.53 -1.16
N LEU A 145 -15.94 3.74 -0.80
CA LEU A 145 -14.87 2.77 -1.07
C LEU A 145 -14.81 1.77 0.10
N TYR A 146 -15.17 0.52 -0.17
CA TYR A 146 -15.03 -0.57 0.78
C TYR A 146 -13.79 -1.40 0.43
N ALA A 147 -12.73 -1.23 1.21
CA ALA A 147 -11.41 -1.82 1.00
C ALA A 147 -10.95 -2.65 2.22
N PRO A 148 -11.49 -3.85 2.42
CA PRO A 148 -11.12 -4.71 3.54
C PRO A 148 -9.75 -5.36 3.33
N THR A 149 -9.04 -5.63 4.44
CA THR A 149 -7.79 -6.39 4.41
C THR A 149 -8.07 -7.89 4.37
N TRP A 150 -7.34 -8.60 3.54
CA TRP A 150 -7.34 -10.07 3.56
C TRP A 150 -6.80 -10.62 4.89
N ARG A 151 -7.13 -11.89 5.21
CA ARG A 151 -6.75 -12.53 6.48
C ARG A 151 -5.73 -13.64 6.23
N ASP A 152 -4.60 -13.59 6.95
CA ASP A 152 -3.54 -14.60 6.88
C ASP A 152 -4.02 -16.01 7.30
N ASN A 153 -5.06 -16.08 8.13
CA ASN A 153 -5.63 -17.34 8.63
C ASN A 153 -6.71 -17.95 7.71
N GLN A 154 -7.05 -17.31 6.61
CA GLN A 154 -7.99 -17.81 5.60
C GLN A 154 -7.25 -18.43 4.41
N TYR A 155 -6.30 -19.31 4.68
CA TYR A 155 -5.55 -20.05 3.67
C TYR A 155 -5.86 -21.55 3.76
N THR A 156 -6.23 -22.16 2.62
CA THR A 156 -6.34 -23.61 2.48
C THR A 156 -5.41 -24.10 1.38
N LYS A 157 -4.78 -25.27 1.59
CA LYS A 157 -3.85 -25.86 0.59
C LYS A 157 -4.51 -26.15 -0.75
N SER A 158 -5.83 -26.37 -0.77
CA SER A 158 -6.60 -26.77 -1.97
C SER A 158 -7.13 -25.55 -2.74
N MET A 159 -7.42 -24.42 -2.09
CA MET A 159 -8.06 -23.25 -2.72
C MET A 159 -7.22 -21.98 -2.63
N GLY A 160 -6.05 -22.02 -1.95
CA GLY A 160 -5.25 -20.84 -1.68
C GLY A 160 -5.86 -19.95 -0.60
N TYR A 161 -5.67 -18.64 -0.72
CA TYR A 161 -6.31 -17.66 0.15
C TYR A 161 -7.79 -17.52 -0.21
N THR A 162 -8.66 -17.57 0.79
CA THR A 162 -10.09 -17.29 0.69
C THR A 162 -10.42 -16.05 1.50
N TYR A 163 -11.45 -15.33 1.13
CA TYR A 163 -11.97 -14.21 1.89
C TYR A 163 -13.49 -14.33 1.96
N GLU A 164 -14.01 -14.44 3.17
CA GLU A 164 -15.43 -14.29 3.43
C GLU A 164 -15.68 -12.82 3.78
N ALA A 165 -16.42 -12.12 2.93
CA ALA A 165 -16.88 -10.78 3.26
C ALA A 165 -17.87 -10.88 4.42
N ASN A 166 -17.47 -10.38 5.61
CA ASN A 166 -18.35 -10.27 6.77
C ASN A 166 -19.39 -9.13 6.60
N VAL A 167 -19.86 -8.94 5.36
CA VAL A 167 -20.78 -7.87 4.98
C VAL A 167 -21.95 -8.49 4.23
N ASN A 168 -23.17 -8.16 4.69
CA ASN A 168 -24.38 -8.55 4.01
C ASN A 168 -24.76 -7.46 3.00
N PHE A 169 -24.45 -7.69 1.72
CA PHE A 169 -24.75 -6.73 0.66
C PHE A 169 -26.24 -6.54 0.39
N ASP A 170 -27.11 -7.52 0.71
CA ASP A 170 -28.58 -7.35 0.59
C ASP A 170 -29.07 -6.27 1.54
N LEU A 171 -28.62 -6.30 2.80
CA LEU A 171 -28.97 -5.28 3.79
C LEU A 171 -28.38 -3.91 3.43
N LEU A 172 -27.17 -3.87 2.87
CA LEU A 172 -26.55 -2.62 2.44
C LEU A 172 -27.30 -2.03 1.24
N GLU A 173 -27.71 -2.84 0.28
CA GLU A 173 -28.45 -2.37 -0.87
C GLU A 173 -29.83 -1.80 -0.44
N GLU A 174 -30.55 -2.52 0.42
CA GLU A 174 -31.82 -2.06 0.97
C GLU A 174 -31.70 -0.71 1.69
N ALA A 175 -30.62 -0.54 2.47
CA ALA A 175 -30.45 0.64 3.31
C ALA A 175 -29.81 1.84 2.60
N LEU A 176 -28.95 1.63 1.58
CA LEU A 176 -28.05 2.65 1.06
C LEU A 176 -28.17 2.92 -0.44
N SER A 177 -28.84 2.05 -1.20
CA SER A 177 -28.80 2.13 -2.67
C SER A 177 -29.45 3.40 -3.26
N GLU A 178 -30.31 4.10 -2.53
CA GLU A 178 -30.89 5.37 -2.98
C GLU A 178 -29.83 6.50 -3.00
N ASP A 179 -28.96 6.57 -1.99
CA ASP A 179 -28.03 7.68 -1.77
C ASP A 179 -26.57 7.35 -2.07
N PHE A 180 -26.23 6.06 -2.18
CA PHE A 180 -24.85 5.60 -2.31
C PHE A 180 -24.66 4.55 -3.38
N ILE A 181 -23.39 4.44 -3.84
CA ILE A 181 -22.84 3.24 -4.48
C ILE A 181 -21.63 2.77 -3.71
N ILE A 182 -21.26 1.49 -3.88
CA ILE A 182 -20.10 0.90 -3.25
C ILE A 182 -19.07 0.54 -4.32
N LEU A 183 -17.85 1.06 -4.19
CA LEU A 183 -16.66 0.55 -4.87
C LEU A 183 -16.04 -0.50 -3.96
N PHE A 184 -16.12 -1.76 -4.36
CA PHE A 184 -15.53 -2.86 -3.63
C PHE A 184 -14.11 -3.12 -4.13
N ARG A 185 -13.13 -3.10 -3.22
CA ARG A 185 -11.73 -3.40 -3.55
C ARG A 185 -11.19 -4.50 -2.64
N ALA A 186 -11.19 -5.72 -3.14
CA ALA A 186 -10.50 -6.84 -2.47
C ALA A 186 -8.99 -6.79 -2.72
N HIS A 187 -8.24 -7.51 -1.89
CA HIS A 187 -6.84 -7.79 -2.16
C HIS A 187 -6.71 -8.68 -3.40
N TYR A 188 -5.69 -8.48 -4.25
CA TYR A 188 -5.51 -9.19 -5.52
C TYR A 188 -5.49 -10.73 -5.38
N LEU A 189 -5.13 -11.27 -4.21
CA LEU A 189 -5.14 -12.72 -3.94
C LEU A 189 -6.55 -13.33 -3.87
N VAL A 190 -7.59 -12.52 -3.69
CA VAL A 190 -8.98 -12.96 -3.46
C VAL A 190 -9.99 -12.23 -4.37
N ALA A 191 -9.53 -11.37 -5.26
CA ALA A 191 -10.38 -10.54 -6.12
C ALA A 191 -11.37 -11.36 -6.96
N ASN A 192 -10.95 -12.51 -7.51
CA ASN A 192 -11.77 -13.35 -8.39
C ASN A 192 -12.82 -14.21 -7.67
N GLN A 193 -13.02 -14.03 -6.36
CA GLN A 193 -13.94 -14.85 -5.56
C GLN A 193 -15.34 -14.22 -5.40
N PHE A 194 -15.54 -13.00 -5.93
CA PHE A 194 -16.76 -12.25 -5.75
C PHE A 194 -17.56 -12.16 -7.05
N ASN A 195 -18.89 -12.29 -6.93
CA ASN A 195 -19.82 -12.06 -8.01
C ASN A 195 -20.86 -11.02 -7.55
N PHE A 196 -20.82 -9.84 -8.16
CA PHE A 196 -21.70 -8.73 -7.86
C PHE A 196 -22.80 -8.50 -8.91
N GLU A 197 -23.04 -9.45 -9.82
CA GLU A 197 -24.11 -9.31 -10.83
C GLU A 197 -25.49 -9.02 -10.23
N LYS A 198 -25.78 -9.60 -9.05
CA LYS A 198 -27.01 -9.34 -8.30
C LYS A 198 -27.15 -7.88 -7.87
N TYR A 199 -26.04 -7.20 -7.61
CA TYR A 199 -25.99 -5.82 -7.08
C TYR A 199 -25.59 -4.80 -8.14
N LYS A 200 -25.86 -5.09 -9.40
CA LYS A 200 -25.52 -4.23 -10.53
C LYS A 200 -26.12 -2.83 -10.38
N GLY A 201 -25.28 -1.80 -10.48
CA GLY A 201 -25.69 -0.39 -10.26
C GLY A 201 -25.57 0.07 -8.81
N PHE A 202 -25.31 -0.85 -7.86
CA PHE A 202 -25.03 -0.51 -6.46
C PHE A 202 -23.60 -0.87 -6.06
N VAL A 203 -23.09 -2.07 -6.39
CA VAL A 203 -21.73 -2.48 -6.11
C VAL A 203 -20.92 -2.59 -7.41
N TYR A 204 -19.75 -1.98 -7.42
CA TYR A 204 -18.79 -1.99 -8.52
C TYR A 204 -17.50 -2.62 -8.02
N ASP A 205 -17.08 -3.74 -8.63
CA ASP A 205 -15.80 -4.36 -8.31
C ASP A 205 -14.65 -3.59 -8.98
N VAL A 206 -13.81 -2.95 -8.15
CA VAL A 206 -12.63 -2.21 -8.57
C VAL A 206 -11.34 -2.86 -8.08
N SER A 207 -11.37 -4.16 -7.76
CA SER A 207 -10.23 -4.89 -7.21
C SER A 207 -9.03 -4.92 -8.15
N GLU A 208 -9.26 -4.92 -9.46
CA GLU A 208 -8.21 -4.90 -10.49
C GLU A 208 -7.73 -3.48 -10.86
N HIS A 209 -8.35 -2.43 -10.31
CA HIS A 209 -7.93 -1.07 -10.60
C HIS A 209 -6.52 -0.81 -10.05
N SER A 210 -5.62 -0.32 -10.90
CA SER A 210 -4.18 -0.27 -10.60
C SER A 210 -3.80 0.79 -9.57
N ASP A 211 -4.49 1.94 -9.55
CA ASP A 211 -4.15 3.07 -8.70
C ASP A 211 -5.21 3.33 -7.63
N ILE A 212 -4.85 3.05 -6.37
CA ILE A 212 -5.74 3.29 -5.22
C ILE A 212 -6.00 4.79 -5.00
N ASN A 213 -5.09 5.68 -5.37
CA ASN A 213 -5.29 7.12 -5.19
C ASN A 213 -6.42 7.65 -6.09
N GLU A 214 -6.58 7.08 -7.30
CA GLU A 214 -7.72 7.41 -8.15
C GLU A 214 -9.05 7.07 -7.45
N LEU A 215 -9.10 5.93 -6.73
CA LEU A 215 -10.29 5.55 -5.97
C LEU A 215 -10.53 6.44 -4.76
N TYR A 216 -9.46 6.88 -4.06
CA TYR A 216 -9.60 7.84 -2.96
C TYR A 216 -10.15 9.18 -3.43
N LEU A 217 -9.69 9.68 -4.58
CA LEU A 217 -10.11 10.97 -5.13
C LEU A 217 -11.61 11.06 -5.42
N ILE A 218 -12.21 9.96 -5.86
CA ILE A 218 -13.62 9.93 -6.23
C ILE A 218 -14.55 9.48 -5.09
N SER A 219 -13.99 9.04 -3.97
CA SER A 219 -14.77 8.47 -2.87
C SER A 219 -15.10 9.53 -1.81
N ASP A 220 -16.38 9.55 -1.39
CA ASP A 220 -16.85 10.39 -0.28
C ASP A 220 -16.57 9.73 1.08
N MET A 221 -16.49 8.40 1.12
CA MET A 221 -16.30 7.63 2.36
C MET A 221 -15.41 6.42 2.12
N LEU A 222 -14.51 6.15 3.06
CA LEU A 222 -13.68 4.95 3.10
C LEU A 222 -14.12 4.05 4.26
N ILE A 223 -14.46 2.80 3.95
CA ILE A 223 -14.65 1.74 4.92
C ILE A 223 -13.51 0.74 4.75
N THR A 224 -12.66 0.66 5.75
CA THR A 224 -11.51 -0.25 5.77
C THR A 224 -11.28 -0.75 7.20
N ASP A 225 -10.31 -1.62 7.36
CA ASP A 225 -9.89 -2.10 8.68
C ASP A 225 -8.44 -1.70 8.99
N TYR A 226 -7.56 -2.63 9.35
CA TYR A 226 -6.17 -2.35 9.72
C TYR A 226 -5.17 -2.41 8.55
N SER A 227 -5.62 -2.27 7.30
CA SER A 227 -4.74 -2.10 6.14
C SER A 227 -4.14 -0.71 6.10
N SER A 228 -2.88 -0.61 5.76
CA SER A 228 -2.17 0.67 5.65
C SER A 228 -1.68 0.91 4.22
#